data_1a71a31449faf0c296d173e6a0bc4bc4
#
_entry.id   1a71a31449faf0c296d173e6a0bc4bc4
#
_cell.length_a   1.000
_cell.length_b   1.000
_cell.length_c   1.000
_cell.angle_alpha   90.00
_cell.angle_beta   90.00
_cell.angle_gamma   90.00
#
_symmetry.space_group_name_H-M   'P 1'
#
loop_
_entity.id
_entity.type
_entity.pdbx_description
1 polymer ?
#
loop_
_entity_poly.entity_id
_entity_poly.type
_entity_poly.pdbx_seq_one_letter_code
_entity_poly.pdbx_strand_id
1 'polypeptide(L)'
;MLVLSALINADDYYGKEGFKAVHDYLVNGGKSCMARFVLKNTLSDNGGVTRGICKMDEQNNLTEVVETKNIIKTADGSVADGKVIDVESLVSMNMWGLTLAFLEMLEEGFKEFFEKEVLGNPLKAEYLIPIFIGG
;
A
#
# COMPACT_ATOMS: atom_id res chain seq x y z
N MET A 1 -17.22 -5.50 -21.08
CA MET A 1 -17.14 -6.14 -19.74
C MET A 1 -16.30 -5.30 -18.80
N LEU A 2 -16.81 -5.03 -17.62
CA LEU A 2 -16.08 -4.28 -16.60
C LEU A 2 -15.17 -5.25 -15.83
N VAL A 3 -13.86 -5.00 -15.84
CA VAL A 3 -12.89 -5.79 -15.09
C VAL A 3 -12.42 -4.98 -13.89
N LEU A 4 -12.69 -5.48 -12.70
CA LEU A 4 -12.27 -4.90 -11.44
C LEU A 4 -11.49 -5.94 -10.66
N SER A 5 -10.43 -5.51 -10.00
CA SER A 5 -9.58 -6.41 -9.23
C SER A 5 -9.06 -5.74 -7.96
N ALA A 6 -8.66 -6.56 -7.01
CA ALA A 6 -7.98 -6.11 -5.81
C ALA A 6 -6.64 -6.82 -5.68
N LEU A 7 -5.62 -6.09 -5.30
CA LEU A 7 -4.30 -6.61 -5.00
C LEU A 7 -4.11 -6.57 -3.49
N ILE A 8 -3.71 -7.68 -2.89
CA ILE A 8 -3.47 -7.79 -1.45
C ILE A 8 -2.22 -8.63 -1.19
N ASN A 9 -1.67 -8.53 0.02
CA ASN A 9 -0.65 -9.47 0.48
C ASN A 9 -1.32 -10.77 0.95
N ALA A 10 -0.74 -11.90 0.60
CA ALA A 10 -1.33 -13.20 0.90
C ALA A 10 -1.28 -13.57 2.38
N ASP A 11 -0.37 -12.98 3.13
CA ASP A 11 -0.11 -13.28 4.53
C ASP A 11 -0.66 -12.21 5.51
N ASP A 12 -1.42 -11.25 5.02
CA ASP A 12 -2.03 -10.21 5.85
C ASP A 12 -3.53 -10.42 6.02
N TYR A 13 -4.04 -10.09 7.20
CA TYR A 13 -5.46 -10.07 7.50
C TYR A 13 -6.00 -8.65 7.43
N TYR A 14 -6.98 -8.42 6.57
CA TYR A 14 -7.51 -7.07 6.29
C TYR A 14 -8.87 -6.76 6.92
N GLY A 15 -9.65 -7.79 7.27
CA GLY A 15 -11.02 -7.59 7.74
C GLY A 15 -12.02 -7.39 6.61
N LYS A 16 -13.29 -7.53 6.93
CA LYS A 16 -14.38 -7.44 5.94
C LYS A 16 -14.61 -6.01 5.44
N GLU A 17 -14.46 -5.04 6.31
CA GLU A 17 -14.73 -3.63 5.99
C GLU A 17 -13.81 -3.10 4.89
N GLY A 18 -12.53 -3.49 4.90
CA GLY A 18 -11.57 -3.10 3.88
C GLY A 18 -11.97 -3.60 2.50
N PHE A 19 -12.32 -4.88 2.39
CA PHE A 19 -12.79 -5.48 1.14
C PHE A 19 -14.08 -4.83 0.65
N LYS A 20 -15.03 -4.61 1.56
CA LYS A 20 -16.30 -3.98 1.22
C LYS A 20 -16.09 -2.56 0.70
N ALA A 21 -15.25 -1.77 1.36
CA ALA A 21 -14.98 -0.39 0.95
C ALA A 21 -14.38 -0.32 -0.46
N VAL A 22 -13.40 -1.17 -0.76
CA VAL A 22 -12.77 -1.25 -2.09
C VAL A 22 -13.79 -1.71 -3.12
N HIS A 23 -14.55 -2.75 -2.83
CA HIS A 23 -15.58 -3.26 -3.72
C HIS A 23 -16.62 -2.20 -4.07
N ASP A 24 -17.21 -1.55 -3.05
CA ASP A 24 -18.25 -0.57 -3.24
C ASP A 24 -17.77 0.64 -4.05
N TYR A 25 -16.55 1.09 -3.79
CA TYR A 25 -15.96 2.20 -4.53
C TYR A 25 -15.76 1.87 -6.01
N LEU A 26 -15.22 0.70 -6.32
CA LEU A 26 -14.96 0.28 -7.70
C LEU A 26 -16.25 0.01 -8.47
N VAL A 27 -17.22 -0.66 -7.85
CA VAL A 27 -18.51 -1.01 -8.47
C VAL A 27 -19.32 0.24 -8.82
N ASN A 28 -19.17 1.30 -8.02
CA ASN A 28 -19.84 2.58 -8.25
C ASN A 28 -19.08 3.51 -9.20
N GLY A 29 -18.15 2.97 -10.00
CA GLY A 29 -17.45 3.73 -11.03
C GLY A 29 -16.18 4.43 -10.53
N GLY A 30 -15.67 4.06 -9.37
CA GLY A 30 -14.44 4.60 -8.84
C GLY A 30 -13.23 4.22 -9.68
N LYS A 31 -12.21 5.07 -9.62
CA LYS A 31 -10.91 4.80 -10.23
C LYS A 31 -10.08 3.91 -9.32
N SER A 32 -8.86 3.59 -9.73
CA SER A 32 -7.94 2.85 -8.86
C SER A 32 -7.79 3.53 -7.50
N CYS A 33 -7.77 2.74 -6.45
CA CYS A 33 -7.80 3.24 -5.08
C CYS A 33 -6.96 2.34 -4.15
N MET A 34 -6.74 2.84 -2.94
CA MET A 34 -6.07 2.09 -1.90
C MET A 34 -6.91 2.16 -0.63
N ALA A 35 -7.10 1.03 0.03
CA ALA A 35 -7.67 1.02 1.38
C ALA A 35 -6.59 1.44 2.37
N ARG A 36 -6.92 2.38 3.23
CA ARG A 36 -6.02 2.86 4.28
C ARG A 36 -6.49 2.34 5.64
N PHE A 37 -5.54 2.13 6.51
CA PHE A 37 -5.79 1.58 7.84
C PHE A 37 -5.20 2.51 8.89
N VAL A 38 -5.77 2.54 10.08
CA VAL A 38 -5.20 3.30 11.19
C VAL A 38 -4.05 2.51 11.79
N LEU A 39 -2.89 3.13 11.94
CA LEU A 39 -1.64 2.47 12.37
C LEU A 39 -1.83 1.65 13.64
N LYS A 40 -2.47 2.19 14.66
CA LYS A 40 -2.66 1.51 15.96
C LYS A 40 -3.35 0.15 15.84
N ASN A 41 -4.19 -0.04 14.83
CA ASN A 41 -4.91 -1.30 14.60
C ASN A 41 -4.09 -2.31 13.82
N THR A 42 -2.89 -1.95 13.38
CA THR A 42 -2.01 -2.81 12.56
C THR A 42 -0.70 -3.15 13.25
N LEU A 43 -0.48 -2.67 14.47
CA LEU A 43 0.74 -2.93 15.22
C LEU A 43 0.73 -4.32 15.83
N SER A 44 1.93 -4.88 16.05
CA SER A 44 2.13 -6.18 16.68
C SER A 44 2.63 -6.01 18.12
N ASP A 45 2.15 -6.88 19.01
CA ASP A 45 2.68 -6.97 20.36
C ASP A 45 4.00 -7.77 20.41
N ASN A 46 4.36 -8.42 19.31
CA ASN A 46 5.50 -9.36 19.24
C ASN A 46 6.69 -8.84 18.44
N GLY A 47 6.75 -7.54 18.16
CA GLY A 47 7.88 -6.96 17.45
C GLY A 47 7.51 -5.79 16.56
N GLY A 48 8.51 -5.31 15.81
CA GLY A 48 8.35 -4.21 14.88
C GLY A 48 7.63 -4.60 13.60
N VAL A 49 6.91 -3.66 13.02
CA VAL A 49 6.26 -3.83 11.72
C VAL A 49 6.72 -2.77 10.75
N THR A 50 6.63 -3.06 9.45
CA THR A 50 6.90 -2.10 8.39
C THR A 50 5.59 -1.67 7.78
N ARG A 51 5.37 -0.34 7.68
CA ARG A 51 4.14 0.22 7.11
C ARG A 51 4.46 1.39 6.20
N GLY A 52 3.66 1.55 5.16
CA GLY A 52 3.69 2.74 4.32
C GLY A 52 2.80 3.81 4.92
N ILE A 53 3.39 4.85 5.48
CA ILE A 53 2.61 5.96 6.04
C ILE A 53 2.12 6.83 4.89
N CYS A 54 0.80 7.03 4.82
CA CYS A 54 0.15 7.72 3.73
C CYS A 54 0.06 9.22 3.99
N LYS A 55 0.38 10.00 2.97
CA LYS A 55 0.10 11.44 2.93
C LYS A 55 -0.97 11.69 1.88
N MET A 56 -1.90 12.56 2.20
CA MET A 56 -3.03 12.85 1.32
C MET A 56 -3.24 14.35 1.21
N ASP A 57 -3.86 14.76 0.09
CA ASP A 57 -4.28 16.15 -0.10
C ASP A 57 -5.65 16.40 0.55
N GLU A 58 -6.16 17.63 0.39
CA GLU A 58 -7.45 18.06 0.96
C GLU A 58 -8.65 17.32 0.35
N GLN A 59 -8.49 16.72 -0.84
CA GLN A 59 -9.52 15.94 -1.52
C GLN A 59 -9.43 14.44 -1.26
N ASN A 60 -8.60 14.01 -0.28
CA ASN A 60 -8.34 12.61 0.05
C ASN A 60 -7.65 11.81 -1.07
N ASN A 61 -6.93 12.50 -1.96
CA ASN A 61 -6.08 11.82 -2.93
C ASN A 61 -4.74 11.49 -2.28
N LEU A 62 -4.26 10.27 -2.52
CA LEU A 62 -2.96 9.84 -2.02
C LEU A 62 -1.85 10.58 -2.77
N THR A 63 -1.01 11.32 -2.04
CA THR A 63 0.09 12.09 -2.60
C THR A 63 1.44 11.42 -2.41
N GLU A 64 1.61 10.68 -1.32
CA GLU A 64 2.88 10.02 -1.01
C GLU A 64 2.65 8.85 -0.06
N VAL A 65 3.45 7.80 -0.20
CA VAL A 65 3.55 6.71 0.77
C VAL A 65 5.01 6.62 1.21
N VAL A 66 5.25 6.84 2.51
CA VAL A 66 6.59 6.78 3.10
C VAL A 66 6.74 5.44 3.83
N GLU A 67 7.56 4.56 3.29
CA GLU A 67 7.82 3.27 3.92
C GLU A 67 8.62 3.47 5.21
N THR A 68 8.05 3.06 6.34
CA THR A 68 8.66 3.19 7.66
C THR A 68 8.84 1.80 8.26
N LYS A 69 10.09 1.46 8.56
CA LYS A 69 10.46 0.14 9.06
C LYS A 69 10.55 0.14 10.59
N ASN A 70 10.35 -1.04 11.15
CA ASN A 70 10.53 -1.31 12.56
C ASN A 70 9.72 -0.40 13.48
N ILE A 71 8.44 -0.25 13.19
CA ILE A 71 7.50 0.50 14.04
C ILE A 71 7.13 -0.42 15.21
N ILE A 72 7.48 0.00 16.41
CA ILE A 72 7.30 -0.77 17.64
C ILE A 72 6.20 -0.12 18.48
N LYS A 73 5.27 -0.94 18.95
CA LYS A 73 4.22 -0.51 19.87
C LYS A 73 4.82 -0.22 21.25
N THR A 74 4.48 0.92 21.82
CA THR A 74 4.88 1.32 23.18
C THR A 74 3.65 1.54 24.06
N ALA A 75 3.86 1.72 25.37
CA ALA A 75 2.75 2.01 26.30
C ALA A 75 1.97 3.29 25.93
N ASP A 76 2.67 4.26 25.36
CA ASP A 76 2.11 5.58 25.03
C ASP A 76 1.86 5.80 23.53
N GLY A 77 2.07 4.78 22.71
CA GLY A 77 1.90 4.92 21.26
C GLY A 77 2.80 4.00 20.45
N SER A 78 3.62 4.57 19.58
CA SER A 78 4.59 3.81 18.77
C SER A 78 5.83 4.62 18.45
N VAL A 79 6.93 3.93 18.23
CA VAL A 79 8.21 4.53 17.84
C VAL A 79 8.85 3.75 16.70
N ALA A 80 9.59 4.45 15.85
CA ALA A 80 10.42 3.87 14.80
C ALA A 80 11.78 4.57 14.80
N ASP A 81 12.85 3.81 14.97
CA ASP A 81 14.25 4.34 15.04
C ASP A 81 14.40 5.51 16.03
N GLY A 82 13.74 5.39 17.19
CA GLY A 82 13.79 6.41 18.25
C GLY A 82 12.88 7.63 18.01
N LYS A 83 12.16 7.68 16.91
CA LYS A 83 11.20 8.75 16.62
C LYS A 83 9.79 8.31 16.97
N VAL A 84 9.04 9.18 17.63
CA VAL A 84 7.63 8.94 17.93
C VAL A 84 6.81 8.97 16.63
N ILE A 85 6.00 7.94 16.42
CA ILE A 85 5.09 7.85 15.28
C ILE A 85 3.65 7.97 15.80
N ASP A 86 2.86 8.84 15.20
CA ASP A 86 1.46 9.01 15.57
C ASP A 86 0.67 7.74 15.27
N VAL A 87 0.06 7.14 16.28
CA VAL A 87 -0.73 5.90 16.15
C VAL A 87 -2.03 6.10 15.36
N GLU A 88 -2.47 7.33 15.22
CA GLU A 88 -3.63 7.66 14.36
C GLU A 88 -3.23 7.87 12.90
N SER A 89 -1.95 7.75 12.55
CA SER A 89 -1.49 7.85 11.16
C SER A 89 -2.21 6.82 10.28
N LEU A 90 -2.50 7.21 9.06
CA LEU A 90 -3.10 6.32 8.07
C LEU A 90 -1.99 5.61 7.30
N VAL A 91 -2.12 4.29 7.17
CA VAL A 91 -1.08 3.46 6.57
C VAL A 91 -1.62 2.58 5.46
N SER A 92 -0.74 2.24 4.53
CA SER A 92 -0.98 1.24 3.50
C SER A 92 -0.57 -0.14 4.03
N MET A 93 -1.42 -1.13 3.79
CA MET A 93 -1.09 -2.54 3.95
C MET A 93 -1.12 -3.26 2.60
N ASN A 94 -0.90 -2.51 1.52
CA ASN A 94 -0.93 -3.02 0.15
C ASN A 94 -2.28 -3.61 -0.26
N MET A 95 -3.38 -2.97 0.15
CA MET A 95 -4.71 -3.31 -0.36
C MET A 95 -5.11 -2.27 -1.41
N TRP A 96 -5.01 -2.65 -2.68
CA TRP A 96 -5.25 -1.77 -3.81
C TRP A 96 -6.45 -2.26 -4.62
N GLY A 97 -7.33 -1.35 -4.97
CA GLY A 97 -8.39 -1.61 -5.93
C GLY A 97 -7.97 -1.10 -7.30
N LEU A 98 -8.01 -1.96 -8.31
CA LEU A 98 -7.43 -1.66 -9.62
C LEU A 98 -8.47 -1.81 -10.73
N THR A 99 -8.45 -0.86 -11.66
CA THR A 99 -9.22 -0.93 -12.90
C THR A 99 -8.38 -1.60 -14.00
N LEU A 100 -9.03 -2.02 -15.08
CA LEU A 100 -8.33 -2.62 -16.22
C LEU A 100 -7.30 -1.65 -16.81
N ALA A 101 -7.64 -0.37 -16.92
CA ALA A 101 -6.71 0.63 -17.44
C ALA A 101 -5.44 0.70 -16.61
N PHE A 102 -5.54 0.62 -15.29
CA PHE A 102 -4.37 0.61 -14.42
C PHE A 102 -3.55 -0.67 -14.59
N LEU A 103 -4.19 -1.82 -14.74
CA LEU A 103 -3.49 -3.09 -14.97
C LEU A 103 -2.67 -3.05 -16.26
N GLU A 104 -3.19 -2.43 -17.31
CA GLU A 104 -2.47 -2.23 -18.56
C GLU A 104 -1.24 -1.33 -18.37
N MET A 105 -1.36 -0.26 -17.60
CA MET A 105 -0.22 0.60 -17.24
C MET A 105 0.83 -0.15 -16.44
N LEU A 106 0.40 -1.01 -15.52
CA LEU A 106 1.28 -1.83 -14.70
C LEU A 106 2.08 -2.81 -15.57
N GLU A 107 1.44 -3.41 -16.55
CA GLU A 107 2.11 -4.32 -17.52
C GLU A 107 3.19 -3.59 -18.31
N GLU A 108 2.89 -2.42 -18.83
CA GLU A 108 3.87 -1.62 -19.57
C GLU A 108 5.03 -1.18 -18.68
N GLY A 109 4.73 -0.78 -17.45
CA GLY A 109 5.75 -0.41 -16.46
C GLY A 109 6.66 -1.59 -16.12
N PHE A 110 6.11 -2.81 -16.05
CA PHE A 110 6.90 -4.02 -15.81
C PHE A 110 7.84 -4.33 -16.97
N LYS A 111 7.40 -4.17 -18.20
CA LYS A 111 8.27 -4.38 -19.37
C LYS A 111 9.48 -3.45 -19.31
N GLU A 112 9.25 -2.18 -19.02
CA GLU A 112 10.31 -1.20 -18.88
C GLU A 112 11.26 -1.55 -17.73
N PHE A 113 10.72 -1.95 -16.58
CA PHE A 113 11.49 -2.41 -15.44
C PHE A 113 12.36 -3.62 -15.80
N PHE A 114 11.82 -4.58 -16.51
CA PHE A 114 12.56 -5.77 -16.95
C PHE A 114 13.76 -5.40 -17.80
N GLU A 115 13.58 -4.49 -18.76
CA GLU A 115 14.66 -4.07 -19.65
C GLU A 115 15.75 -3.27 -18.92
N LYS A 116 15.39 -2.44 -17.95
CA LYS A 116 16.33 -1.53 -17.29
C LYS A 116 16.97 -2.11 -16.03
N GLU A 117 16.20 -2.81 -15.20
CA GLU A 117 16.64 -3.24 -13.88
C GLU A 117 17.00 -4.72 -13.80
N VAL A 118 16.19 -5.58 -14.40
CA VAL A 118 16.36 -7.03 -14.27
C VAL A 118 17.60 -7.50 -15.03
N LEU A 119 17.86 -6.97 -16.23
CA LEU A 119 19.03 -7.33 -17.02
C LEU A 119 20.33 -6.93 -16.35
N GLY A 120 20.33 -5.87 -15.53
CA GLY A 120 21.48 -5.42 -14.75
C GLY A 120 21.66 -6.12 -13.41
N ASN A 121 20.58 -6.64 -12.83
CA ASN A 121 20.62 -7.25 -11.48
C ASN A 121 19.52 -8.32 -11.33
N PRO A 122 19.61 -9.44 -12.07
CA PRO A 122 18.52 -10.41 -12.14
C PRO A 122 18.21 -11.14 -10.85
N LEU A 123 19.15 -11.19 -9.90
CA LEU A 123 18.96 -11.92 -8.64
C LEU A 123 18.29 -11.10 -7.55
N LYS A 124 18.36 -9.77 -7.63
CA LYS A 124 17.90 -8.88 -6.56
C LYS A 124 16.87 -7.83 -7.00
N ALA A 125 16.67 -7.65 -8.30
CA ALA A 125 15.73 -6.66 -8.81
C ALA A 125 14.29 -7.04 -8.41
N GLU A 126 13.55 -6.07 -7.87
CA GLU A 126 12.16 -6.24 -7.44
C GLU A 126 11.30 -5.14 -8.05
N TYR A 127 10.18 -5.52 -8.66
CA TYR A 127 9.19 -4.58 -9.17
C TYR A 127 8.19 -4.26 -8.07
N LEU A 128 8.47 -3.18 -7.33
CA LEU A 128 7.68 -2.79 -6.16
C LEU A 128 6.47 -1.97 -6.61
N ILE A 129 5.28 -2.54 -6.48
CA ILE A 129 4.03 -1.92 -6.89
C ILE A 129 3.77 -0.59 -6.17
N PRO A 130 3.99 -0.45 -4.85
CA PRO A 130 3.81 0.84 -4.18
C PRO A 130 4.69 1.95 -4.77
N ILE A 131 5.91 1.63 -5.15
CA ILE A 131 6.83 2.60 -5.78
C ILE A 131 6.31 3.00 -7.17
N PHE A 132 5.86 2.03 -7.97
CA PHE A 132 5.28 2.30 -9.29
C PHE A 132 4.06 3.21 -9.19
N ILE A 133 3.15 2.94 -8.25
CA ILE A 133 1.94 3.73 -8.06
C ILE A 133 2.28 5.14 -7.57
N GLY A 134 3.27 5.27 -6.69
CA GLY A 134 3.70 6.56 -6.14
C GLY A 134 4.52 7.42 -7.10
N GLY A 135 5.05 6.81 -8.12
CA GLY A 135 5.80 7.51 -9.15
C GLY A 135 4.90 7.95 -10.29
#